data_7a2e21f456b637dffbe0ca6f4ff8ce3e
#
_entry.id   7a2e21f456b637dffbe0ca6f4ff8ce3e
#
_cell.length_a   1.000
_cell.length_b   1.000
_cell.length_c   1.000
_cell.angle_alpha   90.00
_cell.angle_beta   90.00
_cell.angle_gamma   90.00
#
_symmetry.space_group_name_H-M   'P 1'
#
loop_
_entity.id
_entity.type
_entity.pdbx_description
1 polymer ?
#
loop_
_entity_poly.entity_id
_entity_poly.type
_entity_poly.pdbx_seq_one_letter_code
_entity_poly.pdbx_strand_id
1 'polypeptide(L)'
;MIRPADDYDLYEDNKPFSIRKDKVTLRLLNKELIPPWNPNIIIRNIFDMGIYYVTGDENMIREEDIEFNNISEEKLYEIAINKMIKEYDITISPAETENKIANAFLLNIENANECNSAPNNCVSLIYPGILKNFAEKQHSNLYILPLNIEYVYIFTETDIKRKCKAENKSKKEVLIAMEEYLQKQIEDYDNKVEIDILSRYRIPILSYKILYYNRTYNELYALKNGKIDKTAGKYELLPENKQKEVLS
;
A
#
# COMPACT_ATOMS: atom_id res chain seq x y z
N MET A 1 26.58 5.63 35.93
CA MET A 1 26.11 6.98 35.57
C MET A 1 25.86 6.94 34.07
N ILE A 2 24.63 6.64 33.68
CA ILE A 2 24.21 6.54 32.26
C ILE A 2 23.88 7.99 31.86
N ARG A 3 24.61 8.53 30.87
CA ARG A 3 24.27 9.83 30.30
C ARG A 3 22.88 9.71 29.62
N PRO A 4 21.98 10.69 29.82
CA PRO A 4 20.76 10.73 29.07
C PRO A 4 21.08 10.90 27.58
N ALA A 5 20.23 10.31 26.74
CA ALA A 5 20.33 10.36 25.28
C ALA A 5 19.80 11.72 24.75
N ASP A 6 20.48 12.80 25.11
CA ASP A 6 20.09 14.19 24.81
C ASP A 6 20.91 14.79 23.69
N ASP A 7 21.38 14.01 22.73
CA ASP A 7 22.07 14.53 21.54
C ASP A 7 21.64 13.77 20.29
N TYR A 8 20.32 13.74 20.01
CA TYR A 8 19.86 13.62 18.65
C TYR A 8 19.57 15.02 18.13
N ASP A 9 20.60 15.72 17.73
CA ASP A 9 20.54 16.86 16.77
C ASP A 9 20.04 16.38 15.40
N LEU A 10 18.82 15.75 15.40
CA LEU A 10 18.14 15.29 14.18
C LEU A 10 17.37 16.40 13.47
N TYR A 11 17.61 17.67 13.84
CA TYR A 11 16.83 18.81 13.35
C TYR A 11 17.68 19.92 12.69
N GLU A 12 18.91 19.65 12.30
CA GLU A 12 19.79 20.72 11.75
C GLU A 12 19.71 20.89 10.24
N ASP A 13 18.75 20.38 9.50
CA ASP A 13 18.53 20.89 8.13
C ASP A 13 17.07 20.78 7.67
N ASN A 14 16.18 21.56 8.32
CA ASN A 14 14.81 21.78 7.83
C ASN A 14 14.75 22.70 6.60
N LYS A 15 15.84 22.85 5.85
CA LYS A 15 15.82 23.62 4.62
C LYS A 15 15.18 22.82 3.50
N PRO A 16 14.31 23.46 2.69
CA PRO A 16 13.79 22.83 1.50
C PRO A 16 14.91 22.37 0.58
N PHE A 17 14.76 21.20 -0.02
CA PHE A 17 15.75 20.66 -0.95
C PHE A 17 15.23 20.61 -2.39
N SER A 18 16.15 20.56 -3.34
CA SER A 18 15.81 20.43 -4.76
C SER A 18 15.34 19.00 -5.08
N ILE A 19 14.10 18.85 -5.52
CA ILE A 19 13.52 17.57 -5.89
C ILE A 19 14.06 17.13 -7.25
N ARG A 20 14.82 16.05 -7.26
CA ARG A 20 15.23 15.39 -8.49
C ARG A 20 14.11 14.49 -9.00
N LYS A 21 13.39 14.95 -10.04
CA LYS A 21 12.22 14.28 -10.59
C LYS A 21 12.47 12.82 -11.00
N ASP A 22 13.67 12.53 -11.50
CA ASP A 22 14.12 11.17 -11.86
C ASP A 22 14.36 10.25 -10.65
N LYS A 23 14.37 10.80 -9.43
CA LYS A 23 14.61 10.07 -8.19
C LYS A 23 13.39 9.95 -7.27
N VAL A 24 12.26 10.55 -7.64
CA VAL A 24 11.04 10.45 -6.84
C VAL A 24 10.46 9.05 -6.91
N THR A 25 10.11 8.50 -5.76
CA THR A 25 9.49 7.18 -5.62
C THR A 25 8.33 7.26 -4.64
N LEU A 26 7.31 6.41 -4.83
CA LEU A 26 6.18 6.27 -3.92
C LEU A 26 6.50 5.25 -2.83
N ARG A 27 5.95 5.53 -1.66
CA ARG A 27 5.83 4.56 -0.57
C ARG A 27 4.38 4.51 -0.12
N LEU A 28 3.94 3.35 0.31
CA LEU A 28 2.62 3.15 0.90
C LEU A 28 2.80 2.60 2.32
N LEU A 29 2.15 3.21 3.30
CA LEU A 29 2.28 2.85 4.70
C LEU A 29 0.94 3.10 5.42
N ASN A 30 0.70 2.42 6.54
CA ASN A 30 -0.37 2.80 7.44
C ASN A 30 -0.14 4.21 7.97
N LYS A 31 -1.18 5.03 7.97
CA LYS A 31 -1.06 6.45 8.39
C LYS A 31 -0.62 6.62 9.84
N GLU A 32 -0.99 5.69 10.71
CA GLU A 32 -0.59 5.70 12.12
C GLU A 32 0.91 5.45 12.32
N LEU A 33 1.56 4.84 11.31
CA LEU A 33 3.00 4.57 11.33
C LEU A 33 3.83 5.67 10.67
N ILE A 34 3.17 6.67 10.06
CA ILE A 34 3.88 7.82 9.50
C ILE A 34 4.39 8.69 10.66
N PRO A 35 5.69 9.01 10.68
CA PRO A 35 6.31 9.66 11.82
C PRO A 35 5.64 10.98 12.21
N PRO A 36 5.09 11.14 13.43
CA PRO A 36 4.43 12.36 13.86
C PRO A 36 5.40 13.55 14.02
N TRP A 37 6.71 13.27 14.10
CA TRP A 37 7.74 14.32 14.19
C TRP A 37 8.05 15.00 12.84
N ASN A 38 7.47 14.54 11.76
CA ASN A 38 7.54 15.21 10.47
C ASN A 38 6.13 15.58 9.99
N PRO A 39 5.50 16.60 10.58
CA PRO A 39 4.08 16.92 10.37
C PRO A 39 3.76 17.42 8.96
N ASN A 40 4.78 17.85 8.20
CA ASN A 40 4.61 18.47 6.89
C ASN A 40 4.86 17.49 5.73
N ILE A 41 4.95 16.17 6.00
CA ILE A 41 5.04 15.17 4.94
C ILE A 41 3.77 15.21 4.09
N ILE A 42 3.95 15.24 2.78
CA ILE A 42 2.85 15.19 1.83
C ILE A 42 2.31 13.76 1.77
N ILE A 43 1.01 13.62 2.08
CA ILE A 43 0.34 12.33 2.13
C ILE A 43 -0.93 12.35 1.29
N ARG A 44 -1.01 11.44 0.31
CA ARG A 44 -2.25 11.13 -0.40
C ARG A 44 -2.94 9.96 0.29
N ASN A 45 -4.17 10.16 0.71
CA ASN A 45 -4.91 9.19 1.54
C ASN A 45 -5.57 8.08 0.70
N ILE A 46 -5.43 6.83 1.16
CA ILE A 46 -6.22 5.67 0.72
C ILE A 46 -6.73 4.95 1.97
N PHE A 47 -7.91 5.28 2.44
CA PHE A 47 -8.51 4.76 3.68
C PHE A 47 -7.62 5.03 4.91
N ASP A 48 -7.12 3.97 5.56
CA ASP A 48 -6.16 4.03 6.69
C ASP A 48 -4.69 4.01 6.24
N MET A 49 -4.45 3.93 4.93
CA MET A 49 -3.11 4.01 4.33
C MET A 49 -2.83 5.41 3.79
N GLY A 50 -1.56 5.75 3.72
CA GLY A 50 -1.05 6.98 3.10
C GLY A 50 0.02 6.68 2.05
N ILE A 51 -0.13 7.26 0.87
CA ILE A 51 0.95 7.34 -0.11
C ILE A 51 1.79 8.56 0.24
N TYR A 52 3.07 8.38 0.39
CA TYR A 52 4.03 9.47 0.57
C TYR A 52 5.18 9.35 -0.44
N TYR A 53 5.95 10.39 -0.56
CA TYR A 53 6.97 10.53 -1.60
C TYR A 53 8.35 10.56 -0.97
N VAL A 54 9.29 9.82 -1.57
CA VAL A 54 10.70 9.84 -1.17
C VAL A 54 11.60 10.13 -2.35
N THR A 55 12.76 10.72 -2.08
CA THR A 55 13.84 10.86 -3.06
C THR A 55 14.74 9.62 -3.07
N GLY A 56 15.68 9.56 -4.01
CA GLY A 56 16.65 8.47 -4.07
C GLY A 56 17.51 8.28 -2.81
N ASP A 57 17.58 9.29 -1.96
CA ASP A 57 18.31 9.26 -0.69
C ASP A 57 17.37 8.94 0.50
N GLU A 58 16.18 8.43 0.22
CA GLU A 58 15.11 8.09 1.20
C GLU A 58 14.58 9.29 1.99
N ASN A 59 14.89 10.53 1.57
CA ASN A 59 14.33 11.71 2.19
C ASN A 59 12.85 11.85 1.84
N MET A 60 11.98 11.97 2.84
CA MET A 60 10.56 12.21 2.66
C MET A 60 10.33 13.63 2.12
N ILE A 61 9.48 13.76 1.10
CA ILE A 61 9.14 15.05 0.51
C ILE A 61 8.05 15.72 1.34
N ARG A 62 8.25 16.98 1.68
CA ARG A 62 7.39 17.79 2.54
C ARG A 62 6.72 18.93 1.74
N GLU A 63 5.77 19.61 2.37
CA GLU A 63 5.09 20.77 1.78
C GLU A 63 6.07 21.87 1.38
N GLU A 64 7.07 22.18 2.20
CA GLU A 64 8.08 23.19 1.91
C GLU A 64 8.94 22.83 0.67
N ASP A 65 9.17 21.52 0.47
CA ASP A 65 9.97 21.06 -0.67
C ASP A 65 9.21 21.24 -1.99
N ILE A 66 7.89 20.98 -2.03
CA ILE A 66 7.09 21.22 -3.25
C ILE A 66 6.89 22.70 -3.54
N GLU A 67 6.71 23.53 -2.51
CA GLU A 67 6.67 24.99 -2.64
C GLU A 67 7.99 25.53 -3.23
N PHE A 68 9.12 25.12 -2.65
CA PHE A 68 10.46 25.53 -3.12
C PHE A 68 10.72 25.13 -4.58
N ASN A 69 10.25 23.95 -5.01
CA ASN A 69 10.41 23.46 -6.37
C ASN A 69 9.30 23.90 -7.33
N ASN A 70 8.33 24.69 -6.85
CA ASN A 70 7.17 25.14 -7.62
C ASN A 70 6.48 23.99 -8.37
N ILE A 71 6.19 22.91 -7.65
CA ILE A 71 5.53 21.70 -8.14
C ILE A 71 4.29 21.41 -7.30
N SER A 72 3.18 20.98 -7.90
CA SER A 72 2.00 20.52 -7.15
C SER A 72 2.13 19.04 -6.73
N GLU A 73 1.36 18.63 -5.71
CA GLU A 73 1.30 17.22 -5.29
C GLU A 73 0.81 16.33 -6.44
N GLU A 74 -0.18 16.76 -7.21
CA GLU A 74 -0.68 16.01 -8.36
C GLU A 74 0.43 15.77 -9.40
N LYS A 75 1.27 16.80 -9.66
CA LYS A 75 2.36 16.65 -10.59
C LYS A 75 3.47 15.75 -10.05
N LEU A 76 3.72 15.80 -8.74
CA LEU A 76 4.66 14.90 -8.07
C LEU A 76 4.18 13.44 -8.15
N TYR A 77 2.88 13.21 -7.91
CA TYR A 77 2.26 11.88 -8.05
C TYR A 77 2.36 11.35 -9.47
N GLU A 78 2.05 12.19 -10.46
CA GLU A 78 2.18 11.84 -11.87
C GLU A 78 3.62 11.43 -12.23
N ILE A 79 4.61 12.19 -11.80
CA ILE A 79 6.03 11.89 -12.03
C ILE A 79 6.40 10.53 -11.43
N ALA A 80 6.03 10.30 -10.17
CA ALA A 80 6.35 9.06 -9.46
C ALA A 80 5.67 7.83 -10.08
N ILE A 81 4.38 7.94 -10.44
CA ILE A 81 3.65 6.86 -11.14
C ILE A 81 4.28 6.56 -12.50
N ASN A 82 4.66 7.58 -13.26
CA ASN A 82 5.28 7.39 -14.58
C ASN A 82 6.63 6.71 -14.49
N LYS A 83 7.43 7.07 -13.49
CA LYS A 83 8.67 6.37 -13.19
C LYS A 83 8.39 4.91 -12.86
N MET A 84 7.42 4.64 -12.00
CA MET A 84 7.05 3.29 -11.59
C MET A 84 6.62 2.44 -12.80
N ILE A 85 5.81 2.98 -13.71
CA ILE A 85 5.39 2.32 -14.94
C ILE A 85 6.58 1.98 -15.85
N LYS A 86 7.58 2.86 -15.90
CA LYS A 86 8.74 2.71 -16.77
C LYS A 86 9.78 1.74 -16.22
N GLU A 87 9.95 1.69 -14.91
CA GLU A 87 11.09 1.01 -14.28
C GLU A 87 10.73 -0.36 -13.67
N TYR A 88 9.45 -0.62 -13.38
CA TYR A 88 9.04 -1.81 -12.65
C TYR A 88 7.96 -2.61 -13.39
N ASP A 89 8.16 -3.91 -13.44
CA ASP A 89 7.14 -4.85 -13.88
C ASP A 89 6.33 -5.32 -12.66
N ILE A 90 5.01 -5.19 -12.75
CA ILE A 90 4.09 -5.63 -11.69
C ILE A 90 3.42 -6.92 -12.13
N THR A 91 3.45 -7.93 -11.26
CA THR A 91 2.82 -9.22 -11.50
C THR A 91 1.85 -9.60 -10.39
N ILE A 92 0.86 -10.41 -10.75
CA ILE A 92 -0.05 -11.07 -9.82
C ILE A 92 0.07 -12.56 -10.06
N SER A 93 0.67 -13.26 -9.11
CA SER A 93 0.94 -14.70 -9.18
C SER A 93 0.16 -15.49 -8.13
N PRO A 94 -0.15 -16.78 -8.37
CA PRO A 94 -0.72 -17.63 -7.34
C PRO A 94 0.16 -17.67 -6.09
N ALA A 95 -0.45 -17.63 -4.93
CA ALA A 95 0.23 -17.69 -3.64
C ALA A 95 -0.43 -18.69 -2.71
N GLU A 96 0.37 -19.30 -1.85
CA GLU A 96 -0.14 -20.11 -0.74
C GLU A 96 -0.30 -19.21 0.49
N THR A 97 -1.45 -19.30 1.14
CA THR A 97 -1.66 -18.67 2.44
C THR A 97 -1.61 -19.74 3.53
N GLU A 98 -0.97 -19.45 4.65
CA GLU A 98 -0.81 -20.38 5.76
C GLU A 98 -2.15 -20.99 6.24
N ASN A 99 -3.22 -20.21 6.16
CA ASN A 99 -4.55 -20.62 6.64
C ASN A 99 -5.51 -21.09 5.56
N LYS A 100 -5.05 -21.26 4.30
CA LYS A 100 -5.91 -21.69 3.17
C LYS A 100 -7.26 -20.98 3.12
N ILE A 101 -7.25 -19.65 3.35
CA ILE A 101 -8.48 -18.85 3.40
C ILE A 101 -9.29 -19.04 2.12
N ALA A 102 -8.61 -18.99 0.97
CA ALA A 102 -9.10 -19.29 -0.37
C ALA A 102 -7.88 -19.43 -1.31
N ASN A 103 -8.08 -19.66 -2.61
CA ASN A 103 -7.01 -19.47 -3.56
C ASN A 103 -6.58 -18.00 -3.54
N ALA A 104 -5.35 -17.77 -3.11
CA ALA A 104 -4.78 -16.44 -3.01
C ALA A 104 -3.88 -16.14 -4.19
N PHE A 105 -3.76 -14.87 -4.50
CA PHE A 105 -2.75 -14.34 -5.41
C PHE A 105 -1.95 -13.28 -4.66
N LEU A 106 -0.67 -13.18 -4.99
CA LEU A 106 0.25 -12.20 -4.42
C LEU A 106 0.58 -11.15 -5.48
N LEU A 107 0.51 -9.91 -5.06
CA LEU A 107 0.92 -8.77 -5.85
C LEU A 107 2.41 -8.52 -5.62
N ASN A 108 3.21 -8.49 -6.69
CA ASN A 108 4.66 -8.36 -6.63
C ASN A 108 5.17 -7.29 -7.57
N ILE A 109 6.28 -6.67 -7.18
CA ILE A 109 7.11 -5.84 -8.04
C ILE A 109 8.31 -6.68 -8.44
N GLU A 110 8.46 -6.96 -9.73
CA GLU A 110 9.66 -7.58 -10.28
C GLU A 110 10.75 -6.52 -10.47
N ASN A 111 12.02 -6.93 -10.42
CA ASN A 111 13.19 -6.07 -10.57
C ASN A 111 13.38 -5.00 -9.47
N ALA A 112 12.65 -5.10 -8.35
CA ALA A 112 12.81 -4.15 -7.23
C ALA A 112 14.14 -4.29 -6.46
N ASN A 113 14.84 -5.42 -6.62
CA ASN A 113 15.96 -5.81 -5.75
C ASN A 113 17.29 -5.12 -6.05
N GLU A 114 17.41 -4.34 -7.11
CA GLU A 114 18.69 -3.76 -7.54
C GLU A 114 18.91 -2.32 -7.09
N CYS A 115 17.92 -1.70 -6.46
CA CYS A 115 18.00 -0.29 -6.07
C CYS A 115 17.46 -0.07 -4.65
N ASN A 116 18.27 0.55 -3.79
CA ASN A 116 17.85 0.94 -2.42
C ASN A 116 16.62 1.88 -2.41
N SER A 117 16.29 2.48 -3.55
CA SER A 117 15.13 3.36 -3.74
C SER A 117 13.92 2.68 -4.39
N ALA A 118 13.92 1.34 -4.50
CA ALA A 118 12.78 0.61 -5.04
C ALA A 118 11.51 0.83 -4.19
N PRO A 119 10.33 0.98 -4.80
CA PRO A 119 9.09 1.02 -4.04
C PRO A 119 8.86 -0.30 -3.29
N ASN A 120 8.21 -0.24 -2.13
CA ASN A 120 7.76 -1.47 -1.45
C ASN A 120 6.67 -2.16 -2.29
N ASN A 121 6.56 -3.48 -2.18
CA ASN A 121 5.60 -4.28 -2.97
C ASN A 121 4.15 -3.77 -2.86
N CYS A 122 3.74 -3.26 -1.71
CA CYS A 122 2.39 -2.74 -1.51
C CYS A 122 2.03 -1.55 -2.41
N VAL A 123 3.01 -0.79 -2.91
CA VAL A 123 2.77 0.32 -3.85
C VAL A 123 2.18 -0.18 -5.17
N SER A 124 2.42 -1.43 -5.53
CA SER A 124 1.80 -2.07 -6.70
C SER A 124 0.27 -2.07 -6.66
N LEU A 125 -0.35 -1.93 -5.46
CA LEU A 125 -1.80 -1.78 -5.29
C LEU A 125 -2.37 -0.58 -6.08
N ILE A 126 -1.61 0.48 -6.21
CA ILE A 126 -2.00 1.70 -6.91
C ILE A 126 -1.45 1.79 -8.33
N TYR A 127 -0.76 0.75 -8.80
CA TYR A 127 -0.24 0.72 -10.15
C TYR A 127 -1.40 0.75 -11.17
N PRO A 128 -1.37 1.69 -12.14
CA PRO A 128 -2.46 1.86 -13.08
C PRO A 128 -2.79 0.58 -13.84
N GLY A 129 -4.05 0.22 -13.85
CA GLY A 129 -4.57 -0.90 -14.63
C GLY A 129 -4.31 -2.30 -14.04
N ILE A 130 -3.41 -2.49 -13.07
CA ILE A 130 -3.03 -3.84 -12.60
C ILE A 130 -4.23 -4.62 -12.04
N LEU A 131 -4.98 -4.02 -11.13
CA LEU A 131 -6.16 -4.67 -10.55
C LEU A 131 -7.28 -4.85 -11.59
N LYS A 132 -7.44 -3.88 -12.47
CA LYS A 132 -8.44 -3.95 -13.55
C LYS A 132 -8.16 -5.12 -14.48
N ASN A 133 -6.94 -5.18 -15.02
CA ASN A 133 -6.53 -6.23 -15.97
C ASN A 133 -6.64 -7.62 -15.32
N PHE A 134 -6.24 -7.75 -14.06
CA PHE A 134 -6.39 -9.00 -13.33
C PHE A 134 -7.87 -9.36 -13.10
N ALA A 135 -8.69 -8.43 -12.64
CA ALA A 135 -10.11 -8.64 -12.41
C ALA A 135 -10.87 -8.99 -13.70
N GLU A 136 -10.50 -8.37 -14.83
CA GLU A 136 -11.04 -8.69 -16.15
C GLU A 136 -10.63 -10.12 -16.58
N LYS A 137 -9.35 -10.49 -16.43
CA LYS A 137 -8.86 -11.83 -16.72
C LYS A 137 -9.54 -12.91 -15.86
N GLN A 138 -9.83 -12.60 -14.59
CA GLN A 138 -10.51 -13.50 -13.68
C GLN A 138 -12.05 -13.43 -13.80
N HIS A 139 -12.60 -12.52 -14.61
CA HIS A 139 -14.03 -12.23 -14.71
C HIS A 139 -14.71 -12.02 -13.34
N SER A 140 -14.00 -11.37 -12.41
CA SER A 140 -14.40 -11.29 -11.00
C SER A 140 -14.01 -9.96 -10.36
N ASN A 141 -14.82 -9.49 -9.42
CA ASN A 141 -14.36 -8.49 -8.46
C ASN A 141 -13.34 -9.11 -7.51
N LEU A 142 -12.57 -8.28 -6.82
CA LEU A 142 -11.47 -8.74 -5.97
C LEU A 142 -11.68 -8.32 -4.52
N TYR A 143 -11.20 -9.15 -3.61
CA TYR A 143 -10.95 -8.83 -2.22
C TYR A 143 -9.44 -8.75 -2.03
N ILE A 144 -8.99 -7.69 -1.39
CA ILE A 144 -7.57 -7.39 -1.23
C ILE A 144 -7.29 -7.32 0.26
N LEU A 145 -6.31 -8.09 0.70
CA LEU A 145 -5.80 -8.12 2.06
C LEU A 145 -4.40 -7.50 2.07
N PRO A 146 -4.28 -6.20 2.36
CA PRO A 146 -3.00 -5.51 2.41
C PRO A 146 -2.35 -5.78 3.78
N LEU A 147 -1.70 -6.94 3.90
CA LEU A 147 -1.20 -7.43 5.18
C LEU A 147 -0.06 -6.55 5.71
N ASN A 148 0.95 -6.31 4.87
CA ASN A 148 2.09 -5.46 5.21
C ASN A 148 2.72 -4.87 3.95
N ILE A 149 3.84 -4.18 4.08
CA ILE A 149 4.50 -3.50 2.95
C ILE A 149 5.07 -4.46 1.90
N GLU A 150 5.22 -5.75 2.21
CA GLU A 150 5.72 -6.78 1.29
C GLU A 150 4.61 -7.67 0.73
N TYR A 151 3.54 -7.91 1.50
CA TYR A 151 2.52 -8.89 1.16
C TYR A 151 1.14 -8.24 1.02
N VAL A 152 0.66 -8.18 -0.23
CA VAL A 152 -0.71 -7.81 -0.56
C VAL A 152 -1.36 -9.00 -1.25
N TYR A 153 -2.24 -9.69 -0.52
CA TYR A 153 -2.97 -10.83 -1.05
C TYR A 153 -4.25 -10.39 -1.77
N ILE A 154 -4.53 -11.05 -2.88
CA ILE A 154 -5.72 -10.83 -3.69
C ILE A 154 -6.52 -12.14 -3.73
N PHE A 155 -7.82 -12.04 -3.53
CA PHE A 155 -8.78 -13.13 -3.65
C PHE A 155 -9.87 -12.74 -4.65
N THR A 156 -10.27 -13.67 -5.51
CA THR A 156 -11.40 -13.39 -6.40
C THR A 156 -12.72 -13.55 -5.66
N GLU A 157 -13.73 -12.79 -6.02
CA GLU A 157 -15.09 -12.99 -5.48
C GLU A 157 -15.62 -14.39 -5.80
N THR A 158 -15.18 -14.98 -6.92
CA THR A 158 -15.50 -16.34 -7.31
C THR A 158 -14.93 -17.37 -6.33
N ASP A 159 -13.67 -17.21 -5.90
CA ASP A 159 -13.06 -18.11 -4.93
C ASP A 159 -13.67 -17.95 -3.55
N ILE A 160 -14.02 -16.74 -3.12
CA ILE A 160 -14.77 -16.52 -1.89
C ILE A 160 -16.14 -17.23 -1.95
N LYS A 161 -16.88 -17.12 -3.06
CA LYS A 161 -18.15 -17.85 -3.23
C LYS A 161 -17.98 -19.38 -3.19
N ARG A 162 -16.87 -19.88 -3.77
CA ARG A 162 -16.53 -21.32 -3.73
C ARG A 162 -16.27 -21.77 -2.29
N LYS A 163 -15.50 -21.00 -1.53
CA LYS A 163 -15.23 -21.25 -0.11
C LYS A 163 -16.52 -21.22 0.73
N CYS A 164 -17.40 -20.25 0.51
CA CYS A 164 -18.70 -20.18 1.16
C CYS A 164 -19.49 -21.49 1.01
N LYS A 165 -19.52 -22.05 -0.21
CA LYS A 165 -20.20 -23.32 -0.49
C LYS A 165 -19.51 -24.50 0.19
N ALA A 166 -18.19 -24.57 0.14
CA ALA A 166 -17.40 -25.67 0.73
C ALA A 166 -17.55 -25.73 2.26
N GLU A 167 -17.61 -24.57 2.92
CA GLU A 167 -17.70 -24.46 4.38
C GLU A 167 -19.14 -24.30 4.90
N ASN A 168 -20.13 -24.25 4.02
CA ASN A 168 -21.52 -23.94 4.34
C ASN A 168 -21.67 -22.64 5.14
N LYS A 169 -20.93 -21.62 4.75
CA LYS A 169 -20.94 -20.29 5.38
C LYS A 169 -21.48 -19.24 4.42
N SER A 170 -22.06 -18.18 4.96
CA SER A 170 -22.41 -17.00 4.19
C SER A 170 -21.15 -16.22 3.76
N LYS A 171 -21.25 -15.43 2.70
CA LYS A 171 -20.18 -14.53 2.26
C LYS A 171 -19.72 -13.60 3.40
N LYS A 172 -20.67 -13.09 4.18
CA LYS A 172 -20.38 -12.21 5.32
C LYS A 172 -19.51 -12.92 6.37
N GLU A 173 -19.83 -14.16 6.72
CA GLU A 173 -19.03 -14.93 7.69
C GLU A 173 -17.62 -15.21 7.19
N VAL A 174 -17.44 -15.51 5.91
CA VAL A 174 -16.11 -15.71 5.33
C VAL A 174 -15.31 -14.40 5.35
N LEU A 175 -15.94 -13.26 5.02
CA LEU A 175 -15.26 -11.97 5.04
C LEU A 175 -14.91 -11.52 6.47
N ILE A 176 -15.78 -11.76 7.45
CA ILE A 176 -15.48 -11.52 8.87
C ILE A 176 -14.28 -12.38 9.31
N ALA A 177 -14.24 -13.65 8.95
CA ALA A 177 -13.09 -14.50 9.28
C ALA A 177 -11.77 -13.99 8.65
N MET A 178 -11.83 -13.36 7.47
CA MET A 178 -10.67 -12.71 6.89
C MET A 178 -10.27 -11.42 7.66
N GLU A 179 -11.25 -10.63 8.14
CA GLU A 179 -11.00 -9.47 8.98
C GLU A 179 -10.39 -9.90 10.33
N GLU A 180 -10.90 -10.97 10.95
CA GLU A 180 -10.34 -11.54 12.18
C GLU A 180 -8.92 -12.07 11.98
N TYR A 181 -8.64 -12.70 10.83
CA TYR A 181 -7.28 -13.11 10.49
C TYR A 181 -6.33 -11.92 10.38
N LEU A 182 -6.74 -10.84 9.70
CA LEU A 182 -5.95 -9.61 9.61
C LEU A 182 -5.71 -9.03 11.00
N GLN A 183 -6.75 -8.93 11.81
CA GLN A 183 -6.66 -8.42 13.18
C GLN A 183 -5.67 -9.24 14.03
N LYS A 184 -5.71 -10.55 13.91
CA LYS A 184 -4.76 -11.44 14.60
C LYS A 184 -3.32 -11.20 14.15
N GLN A 185 -3.07 -10.98 12.85
CA GLN A 185 -1.73 -10.65 12.36
C GLN A 185 -1.23 -9.31 12.95
N ILE A 186 -2.13 -8.36 13.16
CA ILE A 186 -1.83 -7.08 13.81
C ILE A 186 -1.45 -7.28 15.26
N GLU A 187 -2.26 -8.01 16.03
CA GLU A 187 -2.01 -8.33 17.45
C GLU A 187 -0.70 -9.11 17.63
N ASP A 188 -0.44 -10.10 16.76
CA ASP A 188 0.82 -10.84 16.76
C ASP A 188 2.02 -9.94 16.45
N TYR A 189 1.84 -8.92 15.60
CA TYR A 189 2.86 -7.92 15.31
C TYR A 189 3.11 -7.04 16.53
N ASP A 190 2.08 -6.47 17.14
CA ASP A 190 2.17 -5.57 18.30
C ASP A 190 2.79 -6.28 19.51
N ASN A 191 2.37 -7.50 19.79
CA ASN A 191 2.94 -8.31 20.89
C ASN A 191 4.44 -8.60 20.69
N LYS A 192 4.89 -8.82 19.44
CA LYS A 192 6.32 -8.98 19.15
C LYS A 192 7.09 -7.66 19.29
N VAL A 193 6.42 -6.50 19.15
CA VAL A 193 7.03 -5.18 19.36
C VAL A 193 7.47 -4.98 20.80
N GLU A 194 6.70 -5.45 21.78
CA GLU A 194 7.05 -5.31 23.19
C GLU A 194 8.26 -6.17 23.62
N ILE A 195 8.47 -7.32 22.95
CA ILE A 195 9.48 -8.30 23.35
C ILE A 195 10.85 -8.02 22.74
N ASP A 196 10.92 -7.34 21.59
CA ASP A 196 12.19 -7.17 20.87
C ASP A 196 12.41 -5.74 20.36
N ILE A 197 12.75 -4.85 21.27
CA ILE A 197 13.15 -3.45 20.98
C ILE A 197 14.40 -3.39 20.06
N LEU A 198 15.12 -4.48 19.87
CA LEU A 198 16.36 -4.55 19.10
C LEU A 198 16.19 -5.06 17.67
N SER A 199 15.03 -5.61 17.29
CA SER A 199 14.85 -6.09 15.92
C SER A 199 14.50 -4.96 14.95
N ARG A 200 15.52 -4.45 14.28
CA ARG A 200 15.42 -3.41 13.21
C ARG A 200 14.75 -3.91 11.91
N TYR A 201 14.21 -5.12 11.88
CA TYR A 201 13.73 -5.80 10.68
C TYR A 201 12.23 -6.12 10.74
N ARG A 202 11.42 -5.19 11.25
CA ARG A 202 9.97 -5.42 11.29
C ARG A 202 9.32 -4.90 10.02
N ILE A 203 8.55 -5.76 9.40
CA ILE A 203 7.75 -5.41 8.22
C ILE A 203 6.45 -4.75 8.71
N PRO A 204 6.26 -3.44 8.52
CA PRO A 204 5.11 -2.72 9.05
C PRO A 204 3.78 -3.26 8.49
N ILE A 205 2.76 -3.30 9.33
CA ILE A 205 1.39 -3.54 8.90
C ILE A 205 0.95 -2.42 7.96
N LEU A 206 0.31 -2.78 6.85
CA LEU A 206 -0.09 -1.82 5.84
C LEU A 206 -1.47 -1.25 6.09
N SER A 207 -2.44 -2.09 6.41
CA SER A 207 -3.83 -1.66 6.62
C SER A 207 -4.51 -2.52 7.67
N TYR A 208 -5.43 -1.91 8.40
CA TYR A 208 -6.36 -2.59 9.32
C TYR A 208 -7.67 -3.00 8.63
N LYS A 209 -7.75 -2.82 7.31
CA LYS A 209 -8.96 -3.04 6.52
C LYS A 209 -8.71 -3.95 5.34
N ILE A 210 -9.68 -4.83 5.09
CA ILE A 210 -9.78 -5.50 3.81
C ILE A 210 -10.37 -4.52 2.80
N LEU A 211 -9.87 -4.57 1.57
CA LEU A 211 -10.39 -3.75 0.48
C LEU A 211 -11.20 -4.60 -0.48
N TYR A 212 -12.21 -4.00 -1.08
CA TYR A 212 -13.00 -4.57 -2.16
C TYR A 212 -12.78 -3.74 -3.43
N TYR A 213 -12.30 -4.38 -4.48
CA TYR A 213 -12.16 -3.78 -5.80
C TYR A 213 -13.35 -4.13 -6.68
N ASN A 214 -14.05 -3.10 -7.15
CA ASN A 214 -15.15 -3.22 -8.11
C ASN A 214 -14.62 -3.00 -9.53
N ARG A 215 -14.58 -4.06 -10.34
CA ARG A 215 -14.03 -4.00 -11.70
C ARG A 215 -14.84 -3.12 -12.65
N THR A 216 -16.18 -3.00 -12.42
CA THR A 216 -17.06 -2.21 -13.29
C THR A 216 -16.78 -0.72 -13.19
N TYR A 217 -16.50 -0.24 -11.97
CA TYR A 217 -16.27 1.18 -11.71
C TYR A 217 -14.78 1.54 -11.60
N ASN A 218 -13.88 0.54 -11.56
CA ASN A 218 -12.44 0.72 -11.30
C ASN A 218 -12.18 1.43 -9.96
N GLU A 219 -12.87 1.01 -8.93
CA GLU A 219 -12.88 1.65 -7.62
C GLU A 219 -12.55 0.67 -6.49
N LEU A 220 -11.85 1.16 -5.48
CA LEU A 220 -11.61 0.48 -4.22
C LEU A 220 -12.57 0.98 -3.14
N TYR A 221 -12.99 0.07 -2.27
CA TYR A 221 -13.80 0.32 -1.09
C TYR A 221 -13.17 -0.41 0.10
N ALA A 222 -13.19 0.21 1.27
CA ALA A 222 -12.83 -0.49 2.50
C ALA A 222 -14.01 -1.35 2.98
N LEU A 223 -13.71 -2.48 3.63
CA LEU A 223 -14.71 -3.31 4.30
C LEU A 223 -14.74 -3.05 5.81
N LYS A 224 -15.90 -3.28 6.40
CA LYS A 224 -16.13 -3.31 7.85
C LYS A 224 -17.25 -4.29 8.15
N ASN A 225 -16.98 -5.25 9.04
CA ASN A 225 -17.92 -6.31 9.40
C ASN A 225 -18.46 -7.09 8.19
N GLY A 226 -17.58 -7.41 7.24
CA GLY A 226 -17.88 -8.14 6.01
C GLY A 226 -18.75 -7.40 5.00
N LYS A 227 -18.84 -6.06 5.07
CA LYS A 227 -19.61 -5.20 4.15
C LYS A 227 -18.79 -3.98 3.75
N ILE A 228 -19.16 -3.34 2.63
CA ILE A 228 -18.57 -2.06 2.23
C ILE A 228 -18.84 -1.01 3.31
N ASP A 229 -17.76 -0.41 3.80
CA ASP A 229 -17.80 0.71 4.75
C ASP A 229 -18.10 2.01 3.99
N LYS A 230 -19.37 2.38 3.95
CA LYS A 230 -19.79 3.61 3.26
C LYS A 230 -19.23 4.89 3.88
N THR A 231 -18.79 4.83 5.14
CA THR A 231 -18.21 6.00 5.83
C THR A 231 -16.76 6.26 5.43
N ALA A 232 -16.06 5.24 4.94
CA ALA A 232 -14.69 5.34 4.47
C ALA A 232 -14.58 5.95 3.05
N GLY A 233 -15.72 6.08 2.34
CA GLY A 233 -15.73 6.55 0.96
C GLY A 233 -15.23 5.51 -0.04
N LYS A 234 -14.75 5.99 -1.17
CA LYS A 234 -14.15 5.17 -2.24
C LYS A 234 -12.81 5.79 -2.67
N TYR A 235 -11.96 4.96 -3.28
CA TYR A 235 -10.73 5.41 -3.94
C TYR A 235 -10.77 5.02 -5.41
N GLU A 236 -10.62 6.01 -6.30
CA GLU A 236 -10.59 5.79 -7.75
C GLU A 236 -9.14 5.52 -8.20
N LEU A 237 -8.94 4.37 -8.84
CA LEU A 237 -7.64 4.03 -9.39
C LEU A 237 -7.42 4.74 -10.74
N LEU A 238 -6.17 5.09 -11.02
CA LEU A 238 -5.83 5.68 -12.30
C LEU A 238 -6.14 4.69 -13.44
N PRO A 239 -6.80 5.14 -14.51
CA PRO A 239 -7.05 4.32 -15.67
C PRO A 239 -5.76 4.05 -16.46
N GLU A 240 -5.67 2.89 -17.09
CA GLU A 240 -4.55 2.47 -17.92
C GLU A 240 -4.24 3.46 -19.08
N ASN A 241 -5.25 4.13 -19.61
CA ASN A 241 -5.11 5.02 -20.77
C ASN A 241 -4.29 6.30 -20.49
N LYS A 242 -4.10 6.69 -19.24
CA LYS A 242 -3.15 7.76 -18.91
C LYS A 242 -1.70 7.35 -19.15
N GLN A 243 -1.41 6.06 -19.32
CA GLN A 243 -0.08 5.56 -19.68
C GLN A 243 0.39 6.04 -21.08
N LYS A 244 -0.52 6.20 -22.04
CA LYS A 244 -0.17 6.57 -23.43
C LYS A 244 0.04 8.06 -23.64
N GLU A 245 -0.66 8.91 -22.88
CA GLU A 245 -0.54 10.38 -23.01
C GLU A 245 0.77 10.92 -22.39
N VAL A 246 1.38 10.16 -21.50
CA VAL A 246 2.57 10.58 -20.76
C VAL A 246 3.87 10.11 -21.43
N LEU A 247 3.79 9.11 -22.31
CA LEU A 247 4.92 8.60 -23.10
C LEU A 247 5.04 9.26 -24.49
N SER A 248 4.13 10.17 -24.82
CA SER A 248 4.15 10.99 -26.04
C SER A 248 4.64 12.42 -25.73
#